data_ea0f4f939be437ff1d6eb00958cd3b1f
#
_entry.id   ea0f4f939be437ff1d6eb00958cd3b1f
#
_cell.length_a   1.000
_cell.length_b   1.000
_cell.length_c   1.000
_cell.angle_alpha   90.00
_cell.angle_beta   90.00
_cell.angle_gamma   90.00
#
_symmetry.space_group_name_H-M   'P 1'
#
loop_
_entity.id
_entity.type
_entity.pdbx_description
1 polymer ?
#
loop_
_entity_poly.entity_id
_entity_poly.type
_entity_poly.pdbx_seq_one_letter_code
_entity_poly.pdbx_strand_id
1 'polypeptide(L)'
;VSEGCRHCYAATLAATRLKNIPSRAGLARMNAAGEAKFTGEVRFNEQWLDQPLRWRKPRRIFVCAHSDLFHKAVPDEWIDRIFAVMAGAQRHTFQILTKRPERAAAYLPGLASRIYDAYGGMERFGDYHLDGIAHDTAEAWPLPNVWLGTSVEDQAAADARIPYLLATPAAVRFVSAEP
;
A
#
# COMPACT_ATOMS: atom_id res chain seq x y z
N VAL A 1 -5.56 -10.48 12.62
CA VAL A 1 -6.54 -9.38 12.79
C VAL A 1 -6.26 -8.80 14.16
N SER A 2 -5.77 -7.58 14.24
CA SER A 2 -5.54 -6.88 15.51
C SER A 2 -6.87 -6.38 16.11
N GLU A 3 -6.84 -5.98 17.38
CA GLU A 3 -8.00 -5.42 18.07
C GLU A 3 -8.61 -4.23 17.32
N GLY A 4 -7.79 -3.29 16.82
CA GLY A 4 -8.22 -2.16 16.01
C GLY A 4 -8.86 -2.53 14.66
N CYS A 5 -8.76 -3.80 14.21
CA CYS A 5 -9.50 -4.29 13.04
C CYS A 5 -10.93 -4.76 13.37
N ARG A 6 -11.29 -4.90 14.65
CA ARG A 6 -12.62 -5.42 15.05
C ARG A 6 -13.75 -4.46 14.70
N HIS A 7 -13.50 -3.15 14.82
CA HIS A 7 -14.49 -2.09 14.55
C HIS A 7 -14.09 -1.24 13.34
N CYS A 8 -13.47 -1.88 12.32
CA CYS A 8 -12.93 -1.20 11.16
C CYS A 8 -14.03 -0.50 10.34
N TYR A 9 -13.99 0.83 10.26
CA TYR A 9 -14.93 1.61 9.47
C TYR A 9 -14.92 1.21 7.99
N ALA A 10 -13.78 0.81 7.45
CA ALA A 10 -13.64 0.41 6.05
C ALA A 10 -14.41 -0.88 5.76
N ALA A 11 -14.43 -1.85 6.71
CA ALA A 11 -15.28 -3.05 6.59
C ALA A 11 -16.76 -2.67 6.58
N THR A 12 -17.18 -1.78 7.46
CA THR A 12 -18.56 -1.28 7.52
C THR A 12 -18.97 -0.60 6.22
N LEU A 13 -18.14 0.28 5.69
CA LEU A 13 -18.40 0.94 4.41
C LEU A 13 -18.49 -0.08 3.26
N ALA A 14 -17.56 -1.04 3.18
CA ALA A 14 -17.54 -2.05 2.13
C ALA A 14 -18.74 -3.01 2.21
N ALA A 15 -19.22 -3.34 3.42
CA ALA A 15 -20.38 -4.21 3.62
C ALA A 15 -21.73 -3.49 3.44
N THR A 16 -21.75 -2.15 3.45
CA THR A 16 -22.99 -1.34 3.42
C THR A 16 -23.03 -0.40 2.22
N ARG A 17 -22.56 0.82 2.37
CA ARG A 17 -22.69 1.91 1.37
C ARG A 17 -21.95 1.62 0.07
N LEU A 18 -20.84 0.89 0.13
CA LEU A 18 -19.98 0.61 -1.02
C LEU A 18 -20.15 -0.83 -1.56
N LYS A 19 -21.09 -1.61 -1.01
CA LYS A 19 -21.25 -3.05 -1.33
C LYS A 19 -21.51 -3.36 -2.81
N ASN A 20 -22.10 -2.42 -3.52
CA ASN A 20 -22.43 -2.55 -4.95
C ASN A 20 -21.38 -1.92 -5.87
N ILE A 21 -20.34 -1.27 -5.33
CA ILE A 21 -19.27 -0.71 -6.14
C ILE A 21 -18.32 -1.84 -6.55
N PRO A 22 -18.03 -2.04 -7.84
CA PRO A 22 -17.23 -3.18 -8.33
C PRO A 22 -15.90 -3.37 -7.59
N SER A 23 -15.22 -2.29 -7.22
CA SER A 23 -13.96 -2.33 -6.48
C SER A 23 -14.11 -2.76 -5.00
N ARG A 24 -15.33 -2.87 -4.47
CA ARG A 24 -15.63 -3.21 -3.06
C ARG A 24 -16.56 -4.40 -2.91
N ALA A 25 -17.32 -4.74 -3.95
CA ALA A 25 -18.30 -5.82 -3.92
C ALA A 25 -17.64 -7.14 -3.48
N GLY A 26 -18.22 -7.80 -2.46
CA GLY A 26 -17.74 -9.09 -1.94
C GLY A 26 -16.56 -9.02 -0.97
N LEU A 27 -15.88 -7.87 -0.79
CA LEU A 27 -14.71 -7.78 0.10
C LEU A 27 -15.05 -7.74 1.59
N ALA A 28 -16.30 -7.40 1.93
CA ALA A 28 -16.80 -7.44 3.31
C ALA A 28 -18.25 -7.88 3.36
N ARG A 29 -18.66 -8.45 4.48
CA ARG A 29 -20.03 -8.89 4.74
C ARG A 29 -20.43 -8.63 6.18
N MET A 30 -21.73 -8.49 6.45
CA MET A 30 -22.28 -8.47 7.80
C MET A 30 -22.30 -9.91 8.34
N ASN A 31 -21.87 -10.10 9.59
CA ASN A 31 -22.05 -11.37 10.30
C ASN A 31 -23.44 -11.44 10.95
N ALA A 32 -23.77 -12.56 11.59
CA ALA A 32 -25.04 -12.76 12.27
C ALA A 32 -25.26 -11.80 13.45
N ALA A 33 -24.20 -11.25 14.02
CA ALA A 33 -24.25 -10.26 15.10
C ALA A 33 -24.40 -8.81 14.60
N GLY A 34 -24.54 -8.60 13.29
CA GLY A 34 -24.64 -7.25 12.71
C GLY A 34 -23.30 -6.52 12.59
N GLU A 35 -22.17 -7.20 12.73
CA GLU A 35 -20.85 -6.59 12.58
C GLU A 35 -20.29 -6.83 11.16
N ALA A 36 -19.70 -5.80 10.60
CA ALA A 36 -19.03 -5.91 9.31
C ALA A 36 -17.64 -6.57 9.46
N LYS A 37 -17.39 -7.58 8.63
CA LYS A 37 -16.09 -8.29 8.62
C LYS A 37 -15.60 -8.42 7.17
N PHE A 38 -14.30 -8.22 6.97
CA PHE A 38 -13.66 -8.53 5.69
C PHE A 38 -13.69 -10.04 5.42
N THR A 39 -13.89 -10.41 4.15
CA THR A 39 -13.91 -11.82 3.70
C THR A 39 -12.51 -12.42 3.61
N GLY A 40 -11.47 -11.60 3.59
CA GLY A 40 -10.08 -12.00 3.32
C GLY A 40 -9.72 -11.97 1.84
N GLU A 41 -10.69 -11.76 0.96
CA GLU A 41 -10.43 -11.53 -0.45
C GLU A 41 -9.67 -10.22 -0.65
N VAL A 42 -8.70 -10.22 -1.55
CA VAL A 42 -7.99 -9.03 -2.02
C VAL A 42 -8.28 -8.80 -3.50
N ARG A 43 -8.31 -7.53 -3.91
CA ARG A 43 -8.60 -7.18 -5.30
C ARG A 43 -7.66 -6.11 -5.79
N PHE A 44 -7.03 -6.35 -6.93
CA PHE A 44 -6.23 -5.36 -7.63
C PHE A 44 -7.11 -4.55 -8.57
N ASN A 45 -7.13 -3.24 -8.39
CA ASN A 45 -7.90 -2.33 -9.23
C ASN A 45 -6.97 -1.72 -10.29
N GLU A 46 -6.60 -2.52 -11.26
CA GLU A 46 -5.60 -2.20 -12.28
C GLU A 46 -5.89 -0.90 -13.03
N GLN A 47 -7.18 -0.61 -13.29
CA GLN A 47 -7.62 0.60 -13.98
C GLN A 47 -7.28 1.91 -13.25
N TRP A 48 -6.85 1.83 -11.99
CA TRP A 48 -6.45 3.00 -11.20
C TRP A 48 -4.96 3.09 -10.95
N LEU A 49 -4.21 2.04 -11.30
CA LEU A 49 -2.80 1.90 -10.96
C LEU A 49 -1.97 3.08 -11.51
N ASP A 50 -2.21 3.47 -12.75
CA ASP A 50 -1.46 4.51 -13.47
C ASP A 50 -1.98 5.94 -13.24
N GLN A 51 -3.06 6.12 -12.48
CA GLN A 51 -3.64 7.45 -12.23
C GLN A 51 -2.61 8.47 -11.70
N PRO A 52 -1.72 8.14 -10.76
CA PRO A 52 -0.73 9.09 -10.26
C PRO A 52 0.20 9.63 -11.35
N LEU A 53 0.53 8.84 -12.35
CA LEU A 53 1.38 9.26 -13.46
C LEU A 53 0.72 10.37 -14.30
N ARG A 54 -0.62 10.35 -14.41
CA ARG A 54 -1.40 11.32 -15.21
C ARG A 54 -1.72 12.62 -14.46
N TRP A 55 -1.63 12.64 -13.13
CA TRP A 55 -1.94 13.84 -12.35
C TRP A 55 -0.83 14.87 -12.43
N ARG A 56 -1.15 16.06 -12.89
CA ARG A 56 -0.17 17.15 -13.10
C ARG A 56 0.21 17.87 -11.81
N LYS A 57 -0.74 18.03 -10.88
CA LYS A 57 -0.50 18.77 -9.62
C LYS A 57 0.03 17.83 -8.56
N PRO A 58 1.07 18.22 -7.78
CA PRO A 58 1.54 17.44 -6.64
C PRO A 58 0.41 17.08 -5.66
N ARG A 59 0.43 15.86 -5.14
CA ARG A 59 -0.56 15.35 -4.18
C ARG A 59 0.11 14.52 -3.11
N ARG A 60 -0.50 14.50 -1.92
CA ARG A 60 -0.27 13.45 -0.93
C ARG A 60 -1.31 12.36 -1.15
N ILE A 61 -0.85 11.15 -1.37
CA ILE A 61 -1.68 10.01 -1.74
C ILE A 61 -1.56 8.95 -0.63
N PHE A 62 -2.65 8.70 0.07
CA PHE A 62 -2.71 7.61 1.03
C PHE A 62 -3.00 6.30 0.27
N VAL A 63 -2.01 5.40 0.29
CA VAL A 63 -2.05 4.16 -0.48
C VAL A 63 -2.88 3.12 0.25
N CYS A 64 -3.81 2.48 -0.47
CA CYS A 64 -4.63 1.39 0.09
C CYS A 64 -5.46 1.81 1.32
N ALA A 65 -6.15 2.98 1.28
CA ALA A 65 -6.94 3.51 2.40
C ALA A 65 -7.97 2.52 3.03
N HIS A 66 -8.41 1.49 2.31
CA HIS A 66 -9.35 0.47 2.78
C HIS A 66 -8.75 -0.93 2.80
N SER A 67 -7.44 -1.06 2.70
CA SER A 67 -6.72 -2.33 2.71
C SER A 67 -5.30 -2.12 3.26
N ASP A 68 -4.53 -3.18 3.30
CA ASP A 68 -3.13 -3.15 3.73
C ASP A 68 -2.28 -3.73 2.59
N LEU A 69 -1.37 -2.91 2.05
CA LEU A 69 -0.51 -3.30 0.93
C LEU A 69 0.33 -4.55 1.24
N PHE A 70 0.73 -4.71 2.50
CA PHE A 70 1.51 -5.86 2.96
C PHE A 70 0.64 -6.98 3.55
N HIS A 71 -0.66 -7.05 3.19
CA HIS A 71 -1.48 -8.19 3.58
C HIS A 71 -0.97 -9.47 2.92
N LYS A 72 -0.95 -10.58 3.67
CA LYS A 72 -0.39 -11.88 3.22
C LYS A 72 -1.00 -12.42 1.91
N ALA A 73 -2.23 -12.04 1.59
CA ALA A 73 -2.90 -12.43 0.36
C ALA A 73 -2.63 -11.49 -0.82
N VAL A 74 -1.88 -10.41 -0.63
CA VAL A 74 -1.45 -9.53 -1.73
C VAL A 74 -0.22 -10.16 -2.39
N PRO A 75 -0.29 -10.52 -3.68
CA PRO A 75 0.88 -11.03 -4.41
C PRO A 75 2.01 -10.00 -4.46
N ASP A 76 3.23 -10.47 -4.42
CA ASP A 76 4.42 -9.62 -4.46
C ASP A 76 4.51 -8.80 -5.75
N GLU A 77 4.11 -9.37 -6.88
CA GLU A 77 4.02 -8.68 -8.16
C GLU A 77 3.12 -7.42 -8.11
N TRP A 78 2.02 -7.46 -7.34
CA TRP A 78 1.18 -6.27 -7.19
C TRP A 78 1.89 -5.16 -6.43
N ILE A 79 2.69 -5.53 -5.43
CA ILE A 79 3.48 -4.58 -4.64
C ILE A 79 4.54 -3.96 -5.55
N ASP A 80 5.26 -4.77 -6.34
CA ASP A 80 6.29 -4.29 -7.27
C ASP A 80 5.69 -3.28 -8.27
N ARG A 81 4.54 -3.59 -8.87
CA ARG A 81 3.84 -2.70 -9.82
C ARG A 81 3.39 -1.39 -9.17
N ILE A 82 2.92 -1.43 -7.92
CA ILE A 82 2.51 -0.22 -7.19
C ILE A 82 3.74 0.65 -6.90
N PHE A 83 4.86 0.06 -6.45
CA PHE A 83 6.08 0.80 -6.20
C PHE A 83 6.71 1.34 -7.50
N ALA A 84 6.58 0.63 -8.60
CA ALA A 84 6.99 1.12 -9.92
C ALA A 84 6.26 2.43 -10.27
N VAL A 85 4.93 2.48 -10.08
CA VAL A 85 4.16 3.72 -10.27
C VAL A 85 4.62 4.84 -9.33
N MET A 86 4.90 4.52 -8.06
CA MET A 86 5.39 5.51 -7.10
C MET A 86 6.74 6.09 -7.53
N ALA A 87 7.64 5.25 -8.04
CA ALA A 87 8.93 5.64 -8.56
C ALA A 87 8.79 6.57 -9.78
N GLY A 88 7.87 6.26 -10.71
CA GLY A 88 7.58 7.09 -11.87
C GLY A 88 6.85 8.41 -11.57
N ALA A 89 6.12 8.47 -10.46
CA ALA A 89 5.30 9.61 -10.08
C ALA A 89 5.94 10.48 -8.98
N GLN A 90 7.21 10.80 -9.09
CA GLN A 90 8.05 11.48 -8.08
C GLN A 90 7.50 12.84 -7.59
N ARG A 91 6.64 13.48 -8.39
CA ARG A 91 5.97 14.74 -8.01
C ARG A 91 4.97 14.59 -6.86
N HIS A 92 4.54 13.37 -6.56
CA HIS A 92 3.59 13.06 -5.49
C HIS A 92 4.30 12.49 -4.28
N THR A 93 3.70 12.65 -3.11
CA THR A 93 4.11 11.95 -1.89
C THR A 93 3.15 10.80 -1.64
N PHE A 94 3.66 9.59 -1.52
CA PHE A 94 2.87 8.40 -1.21
C PHE A 94 3.04 8.04 0.25
N GLN A 95 1.92 7.84 0.94
CA GLN A 95 1.88 7.43 2.35
C GLN A 95 1.33 6.01 2.43
N ILE A 96 2.19 5.07 2.82
CA ILE A 96 1.83 3.67 3.04
C ILE A 96 1.71 3.45 4.54
N LEU A 97 0.55 2.96 4.97
CA LEU A 97 0.31 2.56 6.35
C LEU A 97 0.04 1.05 6.40
N THR A 98 0.73 0.34 7.29
CA THR A 98 0.56 -1.11 7.42
C THR A 98 0.50 -1.53 8.88
N LYS A 99 -0.26 -2.60 9.17
CA LYS A 99 -0.22 -3.34 10.43
C LYS A 99 0.70 -4.58 10.35
N ARG A 100 1.49 -4.68 9.26
CA ARG A 100 2.42 -5.80 8.95
C ARG A 100 3.80 -5.28 8.56
N PRO A 101 4.44 -4.46 9.43
CA PRO A 101 5.76 -3.91 9.11
C PRO A 101 6.84 -4.99 9.02
N GLU A 102 6.64 -6.16 9.63
CA GLU A 102 7.52 -7.33 9.51
C GLU A 102 7.61 -7.83 8.05
N ARG A 103 6.47 -7.87 7.33
CA ARG A 103 6.50 -8.22 5.90
C ARG A 103 7.14 -7.11 5.08
N ALA A 104 6.89 -5.85 5.41
CA ALA A 104 7.52 -4.72 4.73
C ALA A 104 9.05 -4.76 4.91
N ALA A 105 9.53 -5.02 6.12
CA ALA A 105 10.96 -5.14 6.43
C ALA A 105 11.64 -6.28 5.68
N ALA A 106 10.96 -7.41 5.52
CA ALA A 106 11.47 -8.54 4.75
C ALA A 106 11.43 -8.32 3.24
N TYR A 107 10.44 -7.57 2.75
CA TYR A 107 10.16 -7.43 1.33
C TYR A 107 10.90 -6.26 0.65
N LEU A 108 10.96 -5.10 1.30
CA LEU A 108 11.49 -3.88 0.69
C LEU A 108 13.00 -3.89 0.40
N PRO A 109 13.88 -4.59 1.16
CA PRO A 109 15.23 -4.84 0.70
C PRO A 109 15.23 -5.57 -0.65
N GLY A 110 15.96 -5.05 -1.66
CA GLY A 110 15.99 -5.62 -3.02
C GLY A 110 14.81 -5.24 -3.92
N LEU A 111 13.89 -4.39 -3.46
CA LEU A 111 12.78 -3.94 -4.30
C LEU A 111 13.25 -3.08 -5.49
N ALA A 112 14.35 -2.36 -5.37
CA ALA A 112 14.89 -1.51 -6.42
C ALA A 112 15.10 -2.26 -7.76
N SER A 113 15.67 -3.47 -7.71
CA SER A 113 15.85 -4.31 -8.90
C SER A 113 14.52 -4.81 -9.47
N ARG A 114 13.58 -5.20 -8.61
CA ARG A 114 12.25 -5.69 -9.04
C ARG A 114 11.37 -4.59 -9.65
N ILE A 115 11.54 -3.35 -9.20
CA ILE A 115 10.87 -2.20 -9.84
C ILE A 115 11.26 -2.10 -11.30
N TYR A 116 12.54 -2.29 -11.63
CA TYR A 116 13.02 -2.28 -13.02
C TYR A 116 12.30 -3.34 -13.87
N ASP A 117 12.25 -4.57 -13.38
CA ASP A 117 11.57 -5.68 -14.07
C ASP A 117 10.06 -5.41 -14.21
N ALA A 118 9.43 -4.86 -13.15
CA ALA A 118 8.02 -4.52 -13.15
C ALA A 118 7.68 -3.42 -14.18
N TYR A 119 8.59 -2.47 -14.43
CA TYR A 119 8.42 -1.47 -15.48
C TYR A 119 8.41 -2.10 -16.87
N GLY A 120 9.34 -3.00 -17.17
CA GLY A 120 9.43 -3.67 -18.47
C GLY A 120 8.20 -4.53 -18.81
N GLY A 121 7.50 -5.02 -17.79
CA GLY A 121 6.28 -5.82 -17.94
C GLY A 121 4.97 -5.02 -18.05
N MET A 122 5.00 -3.70 -17.89
CA MET A 122 3.80 -2.87 -17.91
C MET A 122 3.59 -2.21 -19.29
N GLU A 123 3.03 -2.94 -20.26
CA GLU A 123 2.74 -2.46 -21.63
C GLU A 123 1.96 -1.12 -21.70
N ARG A 124 1.24 -0.75 -20.64
CA ARG A 124 0.43 0.49 -20.55
C ARG A 124 1.20 1.77 -20.30
N PHE A 125 2.49 1.70 -20.06
CA PHE A 125 3.31 2.89 -19.80
C PHE A 125 4.06 3.40 -21.04
N GLY A 126 3.77 2.90 -22.23
CA GLY A 126 4.45 3.21 -23.48
C GLY A 126 4.59 4.69 -23.86
N ASP A 127 3.73 5.58 -23.30
CA ASP A 127 3.80 7.04 -23.51
C ASP A 127 4.64 7.77 -22.45
N TYR A 128 5.10 7.08 -21.41
CA TYR A 128 5.95 7.65 -20.36
C TYR A 128 7.37 7.14 -20.57
N HIS A 129 8.30 8.02 -20.92
CA HIS A 129 9.73 7.71 -20.99
C HIS A 129 10.25 7.36 -19.59
N LEU A 130 10.21 6.08 -19.27
CA LEU A 130 10.62 5.54 -17.96
C LEU A 130 12.08 5.09 -17.95
N ASP A 131 12.75 5.13 -19.10
CA ASP A 131 14.11 4.60 -19.30
C ASP A 131 15.15 5.27 -18.38
N GLY A 132 14.99 6.57 -18.07
CA GLY A 132 15.80 7.26 -17.07
C GLY A 132 15.41 6.96 -15.62
N ILE A 133 14.11 6.76 -15.36
CA ILE A 133 13.57 6.62 -14.00
C ILE A 133 13.99 5.29 -13.36
N ALA A 134 14.09 4.21 -14.15
CA ALA A 134 14.44 2.90 -13.63
C ALA A 134 15.90 2.84 -13.15
N HIS A 135 16.81 3.48 -13.87
CA HIS A 135 18.23 3.57 -13.48
C HIS A 135 18.39 4.45 -12.23
N ASP A 136 17.81 5.66 -12.27
CA ASP A 136 17.87 6.62 -11.15
C ASP A 136 17.15 6.10 -9.91
N THR A 137 16.12 5.25 -10.07
CA THR A 137 15.38 4.68 -8.94
C THR A 137 16.18 3.63 -8.18
N ALA A 138 16.98 2.81 -8.89
CA ALA A 138 17.84 1.83 -8.23
C ALA A 138 18.92 2.52 -7.37
N GLU A 139 19.41 3.68 -7.80
CA GLU A 139 20.37 4.50 -7.04
C GLU A 139 19.69 5.33 -5.93
N ALA A 140 18.43 5.73 -6.12
CA ALA A 140 17.67 6.55 -5.19
C ALA A 140 16.87 5.75 -4.14
N TRP A 141 17.18 4.46 -3.94
CA TRP A 141 16.51 3.68 -2.90
C TRP A 141 17.00 4.04 -1.49
N PRO A 142 16.12 4.26 -0.50
CA PRO A 142 14.65 4.23 -0.56
C PRO A 142 14.06 5.44 -1.29
N LEU A 143 12.93 5.23 -2.00
CA LEU A 143 12.26 6.27 -2.79
C LEU A 143 11.97 7.51 -1.92
N PRO A 144 12.46 8.71 -2.30
CA PRO A 144 12.34 9.91 -1.48
C PRO A 144 10.90 10.39 -1.29
N ASN A 145 10.02 10.02 -2.21
CA ASN A 145 8.61 10.39 -2.21
C ASN A 145 7.69 9.35 -1.56
N VAL A 146 8.24 8.27 -0.97
CA VAL A 146 7.47 7.22 -0.31
C VAL A 146 7.71 7.27 1.20
N TRP A 147 6.64 7.48 1.94
CA TRP A 147 6.60 7.45 3.40
C TRP A 147 6.00 6.13 3.87
N LEU A 148 6.67 5.46 4.80
CA LEU A 148 6.22 4.20 5.36
C LEU A 148 5.83 4.39 6.83
N GLY A 149 4.65 3.94 7.19
CA GLY A 149 4.14 3.99 8.55
C GLY A 149 3.57 2.68 9.03
N THR A 150 3.43 2.57 10.35
CA THR A 150 2.70 1.48 11.00
C THR A 150 1.63 2.03 11.94
N SER A 151 0.48 1.33 12.00
CA SER A 151 -0.55 1.61 13.00
C SER A 151 -0.18 0.96 14.31
N VAL A 152 -0.46 1.64 15.42
CA VAL A 152 -0.35 1.10 16.78
C VAL A 152 -1.61 1.43 17.56
N GLU A 153 -2.25 0.42 18.13
CA GLU A 153 -3.48 0.53 18.90
C GLU A 153 -3.21 0.56 20.41
N ASP A 154 -2.13 -0.07 20.82
CA ASP A 154 -1.68 -0.21 22.20
C ASP A 154 -0.16 -0.33 22.30
N GLN A 155 0.37 -0.42 23.50
CA GLN A 155 1.81 -0.55 23.75
C GLN A 155 2.36 -1.86 23.17
N ALA A 156 1.63 -2.97 23.25
CA ALA A 156 2.06 -4.25 22.74
C ALA A 156 2.22 -4.22 21.19
N ALA A 157 1.27 -3.57 20.50
CA ALA A 157 1.37 -3.33 19.06
C ALA A 157 2.55 -2.42 18.71
N ALA A 158 2.81 -1.39 19.52
CA ALA A 158 3.97 -0.50 19.34
C ALA A 158 5.28 -1.27 19.48
N ASP A 159 5.43 -2.04 20.56
CA ASP A 159 6.65 -2.83 20.84
C ASP A 159 6.90 -3.90 19.78
N ALA A 160 5.83 -4.51 19.25
CA ALA A 160 5.94 -5.52 18.20
C ALA A 160 6.26 -4.94 16.81
N ARG A 161 5.73 -3.73 16.47
CA ARG A 161 5.78 -3.22 15.09
C ARG A 161 6.84 -2.16 14.84
N ILE A 162 7.10 -1.28 15.80
CA ILE A 162 8.06 -0.18 15.61
C ILE A 162 9.47 -0.67 15.27
N PRO A 163 10.02 -1.74 15.90
CA PRO A 163 11.33 -2.25 15.54
C PRO A 163 11.45 -2.63 14.05
N TYR A 164 10.44 -3.28 13.49
CA TYR A 164 10.42 -3.60 12.06
C TYR A 164 10.33 -2.36 11.18
N LEU A 165 9.50 -1.37 11.57
CA LEU A 165 9.43 -0.10 10.84
C LEU A 165 10.80 0.61 10.82
N LEU A 166 11.51 0.63 11.94
CA LEU A 166 12.84 1.24 12.04
C LEU A 166 13.89 0.51 11.20
N ALA A 167 13.80 -0.83 11.13
CA ALA A 167 14.69 -1.65 10.31
C ALA A 167 14.40 -1.56 8.81
N THR A 168 13.24 -1.04 8.40
CA THR A 168 12.83 -0.98 7.01
C THR A 168 13.43 0.24 6.30
N PRO A 169 14.04 0.10 5.11
CA PRO A 169 14.47 1.25 4.30
C PRO A 169 13.27 2.11 3.91
N ALA A 170 13.25 3.37 4.36
CA ALA A 170 12.23 4.35 4.01
C ALA A 170 12.78 5.77 4.16
N ALA A 171 12.41 6.67 3.24
CA ALA A 171 12.81 8.07 3.31
C ALA A 171 12.21 8.78 4.52
N VAL A 172 10.95 8.50 4.81
CA VAL A 172 10.23 8.99 6.00
C VAL A 172 9.50 7.82 6.66
N ARG A 173 9.61 7.73 7.98
CA ARG A 173 8.85 6.78 8.79
C ARG A 173 7.88 7.52 9.68
N PHE A 174 6.67 6.96 9.88
CA PHE A 174 5.67 7.54 10.77
C PHE A 174 4.88 6.47 11.51
N VAL A 175 4.29 6.84 12.63
CA VAL A 175 3.39 6.00 13.42
C VAL A 175 2.00 6.63 13.40
N SER A 176 0.98 5.81 13.13
CA SER A 176 -0.42 6.18 13.34
C SER A 176 -0.88 5.57 14.65
N ALA A 177 -1.04 6.41 15.67
CA ALA A 177 -1.61 5.99 16.95
C ALA A 177 -3.14 5.95 16.82
N GLU A 178 -3.72 4.76 16.99
CA GLU A 178 -5.14 4.47 16.80
C GLU A 178 -5.71 3.84 18.09
N PRO A 179 -5.87 4.61 19.18
CA PRO A 179 -6.32 4.12 20.48
C PRO A 179 -7.78 3.60 20.46
#